data_2f2446a9e8eeecbddb0636e0cda3837f
#
_entry.id   2f2446a9e8eeecbddb0636e0cda3837f
#
_cell.length_a   1.000
_cell.length_b   1.000
_cell.length_c   1.000
_cell.angle_alpha   90.00
_cell.angle_beta   90.00
_cell.angle_gamma   90.00
#
_symmetry.space_group_name_H-M   'P 1'
#
loop_
_entity.id
_entity.type
_entity.pdbx_description
1 polymer ?
#
loop_
_entity_poly.entity_id
_entity_poly.type
_entity_poly.pdbx_seq_one_letter_code
_entity_poly.pdbx_strand_id
1 'polypeptide(L)'
;MIKQSPLPSELAPLFPVSDVLMIRPSQFELNNQTSESNAFIGMDVEEAQKKALEEFDDVVTTLREYGVQVVLINDSEAPHTPDAVFPTWVTFHYQHKGSALLYPMMAENRRLERRRDVLSHLSSKYDFHFENIYDLSPLESDGEFLEGMGSLVLDRINHTAYANLSPRTTLEAIGRFSQYLDYKVIILQACDSSGAPIYHTNLLMSVCKDFAVICDEAISNSQSRNMVLDRLKETEREIISISREQMHNFAGNIIQLRNKDGEKFVIMSERAYMSLRADQIKIFANYGKVVSVSIPTIENVAG
;
A
#
# COMPACT_ATOMS: atom_id res chain seq x y z
N MET A 1 9.68 9.56 29.11
CA MET A 1 8.39 9.24 28.43
C MET A 1 7.84 10.56 27.87
N ILE A 2 8.07 10.81 26.59
CA ILE A 2 7.47 11.96 25.90
C ILE A 2 6.03 11.53 25.59
N LYS A 3 5.06 12.17 26.23
CA LYS A 3 3.64 12.01 25.86
C LYS A 3 3.51 12.51 24.42
N GLN A 4 3.34 11.60 23.48
CA GLN A 4 2.90 11.97 22.14
C GLN A 4 1.54 12.66 22.30
N SER A 5 1.46 13.93 21.92
CA SER A 5 0.19 14.61 21.83
C SER A 5 -0.67 13.92 20.79
N PRO A 6 -1.96 13.66 21.07
CA PRO A 6 -2.87 13.21 20.03
C PRO A 6 -2.85 14.22 18.86
N LEU A 7 -3.06 13.73 17.65
CA LEU A 7 -3.22 14.59 16.48
C LEU A 7 -4.14 15.77 16.80
N PRO A 8 -3.86 16.97 16.28
CA PRO A 8 -4.80 18.06 16.33
C PRO A 8 -6.14 17.56 15.81
N SER A 9 -7.22 17.86 16.53
CA SER A 9 -8.59 17.45 16.17
C SER A 9 -9.02 17.85 14.75
N GLU A 10 -8.28 18.76 14.15
CA GLU A 10 -8.44 19.25 12.77
C GLU A 10 -8.05 18.24 11.69
N LEU A 11 -7.16 17.25 11.98
CA LEU A 11 -6.72 16.26 11.00
C LEU A 11 -7.52 14.95 11.01
N ALA A 12 -8.24 14.66 12.11
CA ALA A 12 -9.09 13.47 12.21
C ALA A 12 -10.20 13.40 11.13
N PRO A 13 -10.75 14.53 10.62
CA PRO A 13 -11.71 14.53 9.53
C PRO A 13 -11.15 14.12 8.18
N LEU A 14 -9.82 14.11 8.00
CA LEU A 14 -9.17 13.80 6.72
C LEU A 14 -9.10 12.28 6.44
N PHE A 15 -9.45 11.43 7.41
CA PHE A 15 -9.40 9.98 7.23
C PHE A 15 -10.79 9.34 7.32
N PRO A 16 -11.06 8.33 6.49
CA PRO A 16 -10.22 7.85 5.39
C PRO A 16 -10.03 8.91 4.29
N VAL A 17 -8.96 8.78 3.50
CA VAL A 17 -8.62 9.74 2.44
C VAL A 17 -9.66 9.72 1.31
N SER A 18 -9.79 10.86 0.60
CA SER A 18 -10.74 11.03 -0.50
C SER A 18 -10.06 11.08 -1.88
N ASP A 19 -8.73 11.20 -1.87
CA ASP A 19 -7.94 11.41 -3.08
C ASP A 19 -6.91 10.30 -3.21
N VAL A 20 -6.81 9.72 -4.39
CA VAL A 20 -5.84 8.66 -4.70
C VAL A 20 -5.05 9.02 -5.94
N LEU A 21 -3.73 8.85 -5.87
CA LEU A 21 -2.85 8.90 -7.03
C LEU A 21 -2.80 7.52 -7.67
N MET A 22 -3.05 7.47 -8.97
CA MET A 22 -2.94 6.26 -9.76
C MET A 22 -2.06 6.52 -10.99
N ILE A 23 -1.12 5.63 -11.23
CA ILE A 23 -0.23 5.68 -12.41
C ILE A 23 -0.74 4.67 -13.44
N ARG A 24 -1.21 5.16 -14.57
CA ARG A 24 -1.67 4.30 -15.67
C ARG A 24 -0.45 3.76 -16.40
N PRO A 25 -0.22 2.43 -16.38
CA PRO A 25 1.00 1.87 -16.94
C PRO A 25 1.06 2.06 -18.45
N SER A 26 2.25 2.37 -18.96
CA SER A 26 2.52 2.41 -20.41
C SER A 26 2.96 1.05 -20.95
N GLN A 27 3.68 0.30 -20.11
CA GLN A 27 4.27 -1.00 -20.43
C GLN A 27 4.10 -1.93 -19.23
N PHE A 28 3.03 -2.69 -19.20
CA PHE A 28 2.75 -3.65 -18.16
C PHE A 28 3.13 -5.06 -18.63
N GLU A 29 4.09 -5.67 -17.94
CA GLU A 29 4.53 -7.04 -18.20
C GLU A 29 5.14 -7.67 -16.96
N LEU A 30 5.47 -8.96 -17.03
CA LEU A 30 6.20 -9.63 -15.97
C LEU A 30 7.57 -8.97 -15.77
N ASN A 31 7.80 -8.46 -14.57
CA ASN A 31 9.08 -7.87 -14.20
C ASN A 31 10.08 -8.96 -13.80
N ASN A 32 11.04 -9.25 -14.68
CA ASN A 32 12.06 -10.28 -14.43
C ASN A 32 12.96 -9.98 -13.21
N GLN A 33 13.04 -8.72 -12.75
CA GLN A 33 13.82 -8.36 -11.56
C GLN A 33 13.05 -8.57 -10.25
N THR A 34 11.74 -8.80 -10.34
CA THR A 34 10.87 -9.04 -9.18
C THR A 34 10.23 -10.43 -9.22
N SER A 35 10.47 -11.21 -10.26
CA SER A 35 9.75 -12.42 -10.63
C SER A 35 9.99 -13.65 -9.75
N GLU A 36 10.93 -13.64 -8.80
CA GLU A 36 11.08 -14.73 -7.84
C GLU A 36 9.82 -14.98 -6.98
N SER A 37 8.91 -14.00 -6.97
CA SER A 37 7.63 -14.05 -6.26
C SER A 37 6.41 -14.22 -7.17
N ASN A 38 6.56 -14.14 -8.52
CA ASN A 38 5.42 -14.09 -9.44
C ASN A 38 5.37 -15.32 -10.34
N ALA A 39 4.33 -16.14 -10.17
CA ALA A 39 4.07 -17.30 -11.01
C ALA A 39 3.19 -16.90 -12.22
N PHE A 40 3.76 -16.19 -13.20
CA PHE A 40 3.07 -15.95 -14.47
C PHE A 40 3.22 -17.15 -15.39
N ILE A 41 2.12 -17.75 -15.80
CA ILE A 41 2.09 -18.89 -16.73
C ILE A 41 1.22 -18.55 -17.94
N GLY A 42 1.84 -18.32 -19.09
CA GLY A 42 1.24 -18.63 -20.39
C GLY A 42 0.38 -17.57 -21.06
N MET A 43 0.44 -16.28 -20.68
CA MET A 43 -0.21 -15.21 -21.42
C MET A 43 0.81 -14.46 -22.31
N ASP A 44 0.41 -14.12 -23.53
CA ASP A 44 1.21 -13.25 -24.39
C ASP A 44 1.36 -11.84 -23.77
N VAL A 45 2.54 -11.22 -23.91
CA VAL A 45 2.85 -9.92 -23.29
C VAL A 45 1.89 -8.82 -23.76
N GLU A 46 1.59 -8.78 -25.08
CA GLU A 46 0.67 -7.77 -25.63
C GLU A 46 -0.75 -7.96 -25.10
N GLU A 47 -1.20 -9.21 -24.96
CA GLU A 47 -2.50 -9.53 -24.37
C GLU A 47 -2.55 -9.17 -22.88
N ALA A 48 -1.50 -9.47 -22.13
CA ALA A 48 -1.39 -9.12 -20.70
C ALA A 48 -1.43 -7.60 -20.51
N GLN A 49 -0.67 -6.85 -21.30
CA GLN A 49 -0.68 -5.39 -21.26
C GLN A 49 -2.06 -4.82 -21.57
N LYS A 50 -2.71 -5.28 -22.62
CA LYS A 50 -4.04 -4.82 -23.00
C LYS A 50 -5.07 -5.06 -21.89
N LYS A 51 -5.10 -6.28 -21.33
CA LYS A 51 -6.01 -6.63 -20.23
C LYS A 51 -5.74 -5.82 -18.99
N ALA A 52 -4.47 -5.66 -18.59
CA ALA A 52 -4.10 -4.86 -17.43
C ALA A 52 -4.52 -3.39 -17.56
N LEU A 53 -4.45 -2.82 -18.78
CA LEU A 53 -4.94 -1.47 -19.06
C LEU A 53 -6.46 -1.38 -18.95
N GLU A 54 -7.20 -2.36 -19.46
CA GLU A 54 -8.67 -2.43 -19.33
C GLU A 54 -9.06 -2.56 -17.85
N GLU A 55 -8.45 -3.47 -17.10
CA GLU A 55 -8.65 -3.64 -15.66
C GLU A 55 -8.34 -2.35 -14.88
N PHE A 56 -7.24 -1.70 -15.19
CA PHE A 56 -6.86 -0.43 -14.56
C PHE A 56 -7.89 0.68 -14.82
N ASP A 57 -8.32 0.85 -16.06
CA ASP A 57 -9.29 1.86 -16.46
C ASP A 57 -10.67 1.59 -15.82
N ASP A 58 -11.05 0.32 -15.64
CA ASP A 58 -12.26 -0.08 -14.91
C ASP A 58 -12.18 0.26 -13.42
N VAL A 59 -11.02 0.07 -12.78
CA VAL A 59 -10.80 0.52 -11.38
C VAL A 59 -10.95 2.03 -11.27
N VAL A 60 -10.33 2.80 -12.17
CA VAL A 60 -10.44 4.27 -12.19
C VAL A 60 -11.90 4.71 -12.36
N THR A 61 -12.62 4.08 -13.28
CA THR A 61 -14.04 4.35 -13.54
C THR A 61 -14.87 4.05 -12.31
N THR A 62 -14.70 2.88 -11.72
CA THR A 62 -15.41 2.47 -10.50
C THR A 62 -15.18 3.46 -9.35
N LEU A 63 -13.94 3.85 -9.09
CA LEU A 63 -13.63 4.81 -8.01
C LEU A 63 -14.32 6.16 -8.25
N ARG A 64 -14.30 6.65 -9.49
CA ARG A 64 -14.95 7.92 -9.87
C ARG A 64 -16.47 7.86 -9.78
N GLU A 65 -17.10 6.74 -10.13
CA GLU A 65 -18.55 6.52 -9.96
C GLU A 65 -18.97 6.57 -8.50
N TYR A 66 -18.13 6.14 -7.57
CA TYR A 66 -18.34 6.30 -6.14
C TYR A 66 -17.94 7.68 -5.60
N GLY A 67 -17.53 8.61 -6.45
CA GLY A 67 -17.19 9.99 -6.08
C GLY A 67 -15.83 10.13 -5.39
N VAL A 68 -14.95 9.12 -5.49
CA VAL A 68 -13.55 9.22 -5.05
C VAL A 68 -12.77 10.04 -6.08
N GLN A 69 -11.95 10.97 -5.62
CA GLN A 69 -11.11 11.76 -6.52
C GLN A 69 -9.89 10.96 -6.95
N VAL A 70 -9.80 10.62 -8.23
CA VAL A 70 -8.65 9.92 -8.81
C VAL A 70 -7.77 10.92 -9.56
N VAL A 71 -6.57 11.12 -9.04
CA VAL A 71 -5.49 11.82 -9.71
C VAL A 71 -4.79 10.81 -10.62
N LEU A 72 -5.09 10.87 -11.90
CA LEU A 72 -4.59 9.95 -12.90
C LEU A 72 -3.39 10.55 -13.62
N ILE A 73 -2.27 9.85 -13.60
CA ILE A 73 -1.05 10.20 -14.34
C ILE A 73 -0.68 9.03 -15.24
N ASN A 74 -0.43 9.31 -16.51
CA ASN A 74 0.08 8.30 -17.42
C ASN A 74 1.58 8.08 -17.15
N ASP A 75 1.99 6.85 -17.14
CA ASP A 75 3.39 6.50 -17.17
C ASP A 75 4.02 6.90 -18.52
N SER A 76 5.34 6.93 -18.58
CA SER A 76 6.10 7.23 -19.81
C SER A 76 6.51 5.94 -20.52
N GLU A 77 6.60 5.98 -21.86
CA GLU A 77 7.09 4.85 -22.64
C GLU A 77 8.58 4.55 -22.43
N ALA A 78 9.31 5.51 -21.91
CA ALA A 78 10.73 5.37 -21.55
C ALA A 78 11.04 6.20 -20.29
N PRO A 79 11.82 5.63 -19.35
CA PRO A 79 12.41 4.30 -19.35
C PRO A 79 11.38 3.18 -19.20
N HIS A 80 11.79 1.91 -19.40
CA HIS A 80 10.92 0.74 -19.22
C HIS A 80 10.66 0.46 -17.73
N THR A 81 9.40 0.55 -17.31
CA THR A 81 8.94 0.46 -15.92
C THR A 81 7.72 -0.44 -15.78
N PRO A 82 7.89 -1.77 -15.86
CA PRO A 82 6.79 -2.73 -15.93
C PRO A 82 5.85 -2.71 -14.72
N ASP A 83 6.37 -2.35 -13.52
CA ASP A 83 5.62 -2.28 -12.26
C ASP A 83 5.10 -0.87 -11.93
N ALA A 84 5.12 0.08 -12.87
CA ALA A 84 4.74 1.48 -12.62
C ALA A 84 3.29 1.64 -12.13
N VAL A 85 2.41 0.64 -12.37
CA VAL A 85 1.05 0.58 -11.83
C VAL A 85 1.01 0.58 -10.30
N PHE A 86 2.11 0.17 -9.64
CA PHE A 86 2.26 0.13 -8.19
C PHE A 86 3.25 1.22 -7.69
N PRO A 87 2.83 2.48 -7.55
CA PRO A 87 3.74 3.58 -7.22
C PRO A 87 4.23 3.55 -5.76
N THR A 88 4.91 2.47 -5.36
CA THR A 88 5.45 2.31 -4.01
C THR A 88 6.71 3.15 -3.74
N TRP A 89 7.22 3.83 -4.76
CA TRP A 89 8.38 4.71 -4.68
C TRP A 89 8.12 6.04 -3.95
N VAL A 90 6.86 6.38 -3.61
CA VAL A 90 6.49 7.65 -2.96
C VAL A 90 5.35 7.47 -1.96
N THR A 91 5.39 8.25 -0.88
CA THR A 91 4.24 8.48 0.00
C THR A 91 4.08 9.96 0.34
N PHE A 92 2.85 10.35 0.68
CA PHE A 92 2.49 11.73 1.03
C PHE A 92 2.05 11.80 2.49
N HIS A 93 2.51 12.83 3.23
CA HIS A 93 2.30 12.97 4.66
C HIS A 93 1.83 14.38 5.01
N TYR A 94 0.53 14.58 5.15
CA TYR A 94 -0.06 15.88 5.51
C TYR A 94 0.34 16.35 6.91
N GLN A 95 0.51 15.42 7.84
CA GLN A 95 0.86 15.71 9.23
C GLN A 95 2.25 16.32 9.38
N HIS A 96 3.10 16.16 8.39
CA HIS A 96 4.44 16.73 8.30
C HIS A 96 4.47 17.89 7.31
N LYS A 97 3.51 18.81 7.42
CA LYS A 97 3.43 20.03 6.61
C LYS A 97 3.42 19.76 5.11
N GLY A 98 2.66 18.76 4.68
CA GLY A 98 2.64 18.38 3.28
C GLY A 98 3.99 17.87 2.80
N SER A 99 4.52 16.80 3.39
CA SER A 99 5.78 16.22 2.95
C SER A 99 5.55 15.06 1.98
N ALA A 100 6.47 14.91 1.02
CA ALA A 100 6.63 13.70 0.23
C ALA A 100 7.90 12.96 0.66
N LEU A 101 7.84 11.63 0.67
CA LEU A 101 9.00 10.79 0.90
C LEU A 101 9.23 9.87 -0.30
N LEU A 102 10.44 9.91 -0.87
CA LEU A 102 10.89 9.02 -1.95
C LEU A 102 11.64 7.84 -1.35
N TYR A 103 11.31 6.64 -1.80
CA TYR A 103 11.78 5.40 -1.22
C TYR A 103 12.86 4.70 -2.05
N PRO A 104 13.79 3.97 -1.39
CA PRO A 104 14.79 3.14 -2.04
C PRO A 104 14.15 1.82 -2.50
N MET A 105 14.23 1.56 -3.81
CA MET A 105 13.68 0.38 -4.46
C MET A 105 14.75 -0.68 -4.68
N MET A 106 14.42 -1.95 -4.41
CA MET A 106 15.37 -3.05 -4.57
C MET A 106 15.67 -3.31 -6.06
N ALA A 107 14.64 -3.50 -6.87
CA ALA A 107 14.79 -3.74 -8.30
C ALA A 107 15.22 -2.47 -9.03
N GLU A 108 16.27 -2.57 -9.87
CA GLU A 108 16.87 -1.42 -10.54
C GLU A 108 15.90 -0.74 -11.52
N ASN A 109 15.08 -1.51 -12.24
CA ASN A 109 14.08 -0.94 -13.13
C ASN A 109 12.97 -0.20 -12.37
N ARG A 110 12.64 -0.59 -11.12
CA ARG A 110 11.70 0.13 -10.27
C ARG A 110 12.24 1.46 -9.74
N ARG A 111 13.57 1.62 -9.66
CA ARG A 111 14.19 2.91 -9.34
C ARG A 111 13.88 3.97 -10.38
N LEU A 112 13.64 3.56 -11.62
CA LEU A 112 13.28 4.42 -12.74
C LEU A 112 11.85 4.95 -12.68
N GLU A 113 10.98 4.33 -11.85
CA GLU A 113 9.60 4.77 -11.60
C GLU A 113 9.55 6.11 -10.81
N ARG A 114 10.63 6.52 -10.12
CA ARG A 114 10.68 7.75 -9.32
C ARG A 114 10.62 9.01 -10.19
N ARG A 115 9.42 9.44 -10.47
CA ARG A 115 9.12 10.58 -11.33
C ARG A 115 8.86 11.84 -10.50
N ARG A 116 9.88 12.70 -10.38
CA ARG A 116 9.76 13.98 -9.67
C ARG A 116 8.79 14.96 -10.34
N ASP A 117 8.54 14.82 -11.64
CA ASP A 117 7.53 15.58 -12.36
C ASP A 117 6.11 15.31 -11.85
N VAL A 118 5.84 14.10 -11.32
CA VAL A 118 4.58 13.77 -10.64
C VAL A 118 4.32 14.72 -9.46
N LEU A 119 5.33 15.02 -8.65
CA LEU A 119 5.19 15.95 -7.52
C LEU A 119 4.88 17.37 -8.02
N SER A 120 5.56 17.83 -9.06
CA SER A 120 5.31 19.13 -9.69
C SER A 120 3.89 19.21 -10.29
N HIS A 121 3.43 18.12 -10.89
CA HIS A 121 2.08 18.01 -11.44
C HIS A 121 1.01 18.07 -10.35
N LEU A 122 1.22 17.35 -9.23
CA LEU A 122 0.32 17.41 -8.07
C LEU A 122 0.23 18.83 -7.52
N SER A 123 1.35 19.54 -7.39
CA SER A 123 1.38 20.91 -6.89
C SER A 123 0.70 21.90 -7.83
N SER A 124 0.91 21.76 -9.15
CA SER A 124 0.42 22.74 -10.13
C SER A 124 -1.06 22.56 -10.50
N LYS A 125 -1.57 21.33 -10.50
CA LYS A 125 -2.94 21.04 -10.95
C LYS A 125 -3.92 20.68 -9.84
N TYR A 126 -3.42 20.18 -8.70
CA TYR A 126 -4.26 19.66 -7.63
C TYR A 126 -4.06 20.37 -6.29
N ASP A 127 -3.29 21.47 -6.29
CA ASP A 127 -3.01 22.29 -5.11
C ASP A 127 -2.36 21.53 -3.93
N PHE A 128 -1.61 20.47 -4.24
CA PHE A 128 -0.82 19.78 -3.23
C PHE A 128 0.48 20.52 -2.96
N HIS A 129 0.62 21.09 -1.78
CA HIS A 129 1.84 21.78 -1.37
C HIS A 129 2.75 20.85 -0.58
N PHE A 130 3.99 20.70 -1.05
CA PHE A 130 5.03 19.95 -0.37
C PHE A 130 6.04 20.94 0.24
N GLU A 131 6.02 21.12 1.56
CA GLU A 131 7.05 21.91 2.25
C GLU A 131 8.40 21.16 2.24
N ASN A 132 8.35 19.83 2.30
CA ASN A 132 9.55 19.00 2.30
C ASN A 132 9.42 17.84 1.32
N ILE A 133 10.51 17.53 0.64
CA ILE A 133 10.66 16.31 -0.12
C ILE A 133 11.88 15.57 0.44
N TYR A 134 11.61 14.53 1.21
CA TYR A 134 12.64 13.65 1.75
C TYR A 134 12.98 12.59 0.72
N ASP A 135 14.26 12.26 0.59
CA ASP A 135 14.75 11.31 -0.40
C ASP A 135 15.64 10.25 0.28
N LEU A 136 15.12 9.02 0.35
CA LEU A 136 15.85 7.87 0.88
C LEU A 136 16.53 7.05 -0.23
N SER A 137 16.36 7.41 -1.50
CA SER A 137 16.92 6.65 -2.61
C SER A 137 18.46 6.47 -2.58
N PRO A 138 19.26 7.36 -1.94
CA PRO A 138 20.69 7.10 -1.80
C PRO A 138 21.04 5.80 -1.04
N LEU A 139 20.15 5.27 -0.21
CA LEU A 139 20.35 4.01 0.50
C LEU A 139 20.47 2.80 -0.45
N GLU A 140 20.00 2.92 -1.69
CA GLU A 140 20.14 1.87 -2.71
C GLU A 140 21.58 1.52 -3.00
N SER A 141 22.50 2.48 -2.89
CA SER A 141 23.93 2.24 -3.06
C SER A 141 24.55 1.38 -1.96
N ASP A 142 23.92 1.37 -0.79
CA ASP A 142 24.35 0.60 0.37
C ASP A 142 23.61 -0.75 0.47
N GLY A 143 22.73 -1.05 -0.50
CA GLY A 143 21.92 -2.27 -0.51
C GLY A 143 20.77 -2.23 0.50
N GLU A 144 20.31 -1.05 0.91
CA GLU A 144 19.24 -0.85 1.88
C GLU A 144 17.96 -0.41 1.19
N PHE A 145 16.85 -1.11 1.45
CA PHE A 145 15.61 -0.97 0.71
C PHE A 145 14.41 -0.77 1.62
N LEU A 146 13.43 0.00 1.12
CA LEU A 146 12.13 0.21 1.75
C LEU A 146 11.14 0.65 0.66
N GLU A 147 10.27 -0.23 0.22
CA GLU A 147 9.40 0.02 -0.93
C GLU A 147 8.05 0.63 -0.51
N GLY A 148 8.10 1.80 0.11
CA GLY A 148 6.96 2.64 0.46
C GLY A 148 5.77 1.87 1.06
N MET A 149 4.59 2.02 0.46
CA MET A 149 3.37 1.38 0.95
C MET A 149 3.32 -0.15 0.73
N GLY A 150 4.26 -0.73 0.01
CA GLY A 150 4.47 -2.16 0.00
C GLY A 150 5.10 -2.63 1.30
N SER A 151 6.25 -2.05 1.64
CA SER A 151 7.02 -2.37 2.85
C SER A 151 6.37 -1.88 4.14
N LEU A 152 5.63 -0.78 4.09
CA LEU A 152 5.06 -0.10 5.24
C LEU A 152 3.54 -0.04 5.19
N VAL A 153 2.88 -0.52 6.23
CA VAL A 153 1.47 -0.23 6.48
C VAL A 153 1.38 0.89 7.51
N LEU A 154 0.82 2.02 7.10
CA LEU A 154 0.85 3.26 7.87
C LEU A 154 -0.45 3.53 8.61
N ASP A 155 -0.40 3.49 9.93
CA ASP A 155 -1.41 4.11 10.78
C ASP A 155 -1.08 5.60 10.92
N ARG A 156 -1.60 6.39 9.99
CA ARG A 156 -1.33 7.82 9.91
C ARG A 156 -1.94 8.59 11.08
N ILE A 157 -3.02 8.08 11.68
CA ILE A 157 -3.71 8.72 12.80
C ILE A 157 -2.87 8.60 14.08
N ASN A 158 -2.27 7.44 14.30
CA ASN A 158 -1.53 7.16 15.54
C ASN A 158 -0.01 7.18 15.33
N HIS A 159 0.48 7.70 14.21
CA HIS A 159 1.92 7.76 13.87
C HIS A 159 2.64 6.43 14.11
N THR A 160 2.01 5.34 13.68
CA THR A 160 2.56 4.00 13.80
C THR A 160 2.71 3.39 12.40
N ALA A 161 3.84 2.79 12.11
CA ALA A 161 4.07 2.02 10.90
C ALA A 161 4.33 0.56 11.25
N TYR A 162 3.82 -0.34 10.45
CA TYR A 162 4.08 -1.78 10.57
C TYR A 162 4.94 -2.19 9.40
N ALA A 163 6.03 -2.91 9.67
CA ALA A 163 7.02 -3.29 8.68
C ALA A 163 7.44 -4.75 8.83
N ASN A 164 7.20 -5.58 7.82
CA ASN A 164 7.71 -6.95 7.75
C ASN A 164 9.12 -6.94 7.16
N LEU A 165 10.10 -7.48 7.89
CA LEU A 165 11.46 -7.60 7.39
C LEU A 165 11.51 -8.56 6.20
N SER A 166 12.13 -8.11 5.14
CA SER A 166 12.31 -8.86 3.89
C SER A 166 13.49 -8.30 3.10
N PRO A 167 13.90 -8.91 1.99
CA PRO A 167 14.89 -8.30 1.09
C PRO A 167 14.52 -6.90 0.59
N ARG A 168 13.21 -6.56 0.56
CA ARG A 168 12.70 -5.25 0.13
C ARG A 168 12.39 -4.29 1.30
N THR A 169 12.71 -4.70 2.55
CA THR A 169 12.38 -3.93 3.76
C THR A 169 13.46 -4.15 4.79
N THR A 170 14.43 -3.26 4.86
CA THR A 170 15.64 -3.39 5.70
C THR A 170 15.57 -2.51 6.94
N LEU A 171 16.30 -2.90 7.98
CA LEU A 171 16.30 -2.19 9.27
C LEU A 171 16.86 -0.78 9.18
N GLU A 172 17.93 -0.57 8.42
CA GLU A 172 18.54 0.76 8.26
C GLU A 172 17.58 1.70 7.55
N ALA A 173 16.94 1.25 6.46
CA ALA A 173 15.98 2.07 5.74
C ALA A 173 14.74 2.40 6.58
N ILE A 174 14.25 1.45 7.41
CA ILE A 174 13.19 1.71 8.42
C ILE A 174 13.64 2.78 9.41
N GLY A 175 14.88 2.69 9.91
CA GLY A 175 15.45 3.68 10.85
C GLY A 175 15.47 5.08 10.27
N ARG A 176 15.87 5.24 9.00
CA ARG A 176 15.86 6.53 8.30
C ARG A 176 14.45 7.08 8.08
N PHE A 177 13.52 6.21 7.68
CA PHE A 177 12.10 6.57 7.58
C PHE A 177 11.57 7.15 8.91
N SER A 178 11.82 6.45 10.02
CA SER A 178 11.37 6.87 11.35
C SER A 178 11.96 8.21 11.77
N GLN A 179 13.22 8.50 11.42
CA GLN A 179 13.89 9.78 11.71
C GLN A 179 13.25 10.97 10.97
N TYR A 180 12.83 10.78 9.71
CA TYR A 180 12.24 11.86 8.92
C TYR A 180 10.79 12.16 9.25
N LEU A 181 10.01 11.13 9.60
CA LEU A 181 8.56 11.24 9.69
C LEU A 181 7.98 10.94 11.08
N ASP A 182 8.84 10.76 12.09
CA ASP A 182 8.47 10.54 13.51
C ASP A 182 7.42 9.43 13.71
N TYR A 183 7.50 8.36 12.92
CA TYR A 183 6.68 7.18 13.09
C TYR A 183 7.32 6.21 14.10
N LYS A 184 6.52 5.71 15.03
CA LYS A 184 6.87 4.51 15.77
C LYS A 184 6.73 3.29 14.86
N VAL A 185 7.82 2.62 14.54
CA VAL A 185 7.76 1.44 13.68
C VAL A 185 7.68 0.16 14.52
N ILE A 186 6.68 -0.67 14.21
CA ILE A 186 6.54 -2.03 14.74
C ILE A 186 7.06 -2.99 13.69
N ILE A 187 8.16 -3.63 14.01
CA ILE A 187 8.84 -4.58 13.13
C ILE A 187 8.27 -5.97 13.37
N LEU A 188 7.92 -6.64 12.29
CA LEU A 188 7.43 -8.01 12.31
C LEU A 188 8.30 -8.92 11.44
N GLN A 189 8.12 -10.24 11.66
CA GLN A 189 8.73 -11.30 10.88
C GLN A 189 7.64 -12.30 10.51
N ALA A 190 6.98 -12.05 9.40
CA ALA A 190 5.96 -12.92 8.85
C ALA A 190 6.52 -13.68 7.65
N CYS A 191 6.16 -14.95 7.56
CA CYS A 191 6.61 -15.86 6.53
C CYS A 191 5.41 -16.55 5.88
N ASP A 192 5.58 -16.96 4.64
CA ASP A 192 4.66 -17.83 3.94
C ASP A 192 4.72 -19.29 4.47
N SER A 193 4.02 -20.21 3.83
CA SER A 193 3.98 -21.62 4.21
C SER A 193 5.30 -22.36 3.96
N SER A 194 6.19 -21.83 3.13
CA SER A 194 7.52 -22.37 2.86
C SER A 194 8.57 -21.88 3.87
N GLY A 195 8.23 -20.87 4.69
CA GLY A 195 9.14 -20.18 5.59
C GLY A 195 9.87 -19.00 4.96
N ALA A 196 9.59 -18.67 3.69
CA ALA A 196 10.13 -17.48 3.05
C ALA A 196 9.47 -16.20 3.61
N PRO A 197 10.23 -15.11 3.84
CA PRO A 197 9.66 -13.86 4.29
C PRO A 197 8.62 -13.33 3.31
N ILE A 198 7.46 -12.88 3.83
CA ILE A 198 6.50 -12.13 3.01
C ILE A 198 7.17 -10.82 2.63
N TYR A 199 7.35 -10.60 1.32
CA TYR A 199 8.19 -9.52 0.81
C TYR A 199 7.62 -8.12 1.05
N HIS A 200 6.30 -7.96 1.08
CA HIS A 200 5.61 -6.72 1.38
C HIS A 200 4.62 -6.85 2.53
N THR A 201 4.60 -5.88 3.43
CA THR A 201 3.72 -5.86 4.60
C THR A 201 2.25 -5.69 4.23
N ASN A 202 1.95 -4.97 3.14
CA ASN A 202 0.58 -4.76 2.67
C ASN A 202 -0.11 -6.04 2.13
N LEU A 203 0.63 -7.11 1.88
CA LEU A 203 0.05 -8.43 1.61
C LEU A 203 -0.49 -9.07 2.89
N LEU A 204 0.20 -8.82 4.00
CA LEU A 204 -0.10 -9.39 5.31
C LEU A 204 -1.25 -8.69 6.01
N MET A 205 -1.31 -7.35 5.89
CA MET A 205 -2.24 -6.52 6.68
C MET A 205 -2.55 -5.19 6.03
N SER A 206 -3.67 -4.62 6.43
CA SER A 206 -4.02 -3.21 6.18
C SER A 206 -4.58 -2.56 7.44
N VAL A 207 -4.33 -1.25 7.61
CA VAL A 207 -4.85 -0.46 8.73
C VAL A 207 -5.73 0.64 8.18
N CYS A 208 -7.00 0.56 8.51
CA CYS A 208 -8.02 1.54 8.19
C CYS A 208 -8.32 2.45 9.38
N LYS A 209 -9.27 3.36 9.25
CA LYS A 209 -9.61 4.30 10.33
C LYS A 209 -10.11 3.56 11.58
N ASP A 210 -11.09 2.69 11.40
CA ASP A 210 -11.86 2.10 12.51
C ASP A 210 -11.61 0.58 12.66
N PHE A 211 -10.89 -0.04 11.72
CA PHE A 211 -10.55 -1.46 11.73
C PHE A 211 -9.16 -1.74 11.13
N ALA A 212 -8.66 -2.93 11.37
CA ALA A 212 -7.46 -3.46 10.72
C ALA A 212 -7.70 -4.90 10.27
N VAL A 213 -7.15 -5.25 9.12
CA VAL A 213 -7.11 -6.64 8.61
C VAL A 213 -5.72 -7.18 8.82
N ILE A 214 -5.57 -8.42 9.27
CA ILE A 214 -4.26 -9.01 9.50
C ILE A 214 -4.31 -10.54 9.39
N CYS A 215 -3.30 -11.12 8.72
CA CYS A 215 -3.00 -12.55 8.81
C CYS A 215 -2.01 -12.79 9.95
N ASP A 216 -2.48 -12.75 11.18
CA ASP A 216 -1.63 -12.86 12.37
C ASP A 216 -0.97 -14.23 12.53
N GLU A 217 -1.55 -15.29 11.95
CA GLU A 217 -0.95 -16.64 11.92
C GLU A 217 0.32 -16.73 11.04
N ALA A 218 0.52 -15.76 10.13
CA ALA A 218 1.75 -15.69 9.34
C ALA A 218 2.94 -15.14 10.13
N ILE A 219 2.69 -14.47 11.27
CA ILE A 219 3.73 -13.93 12.15
C ILE A 219 4.20 -15.07 13.07
N SER A 220 5.36 -15.64 12.77
CA SER A 220 5.89 -16.82 13.45
C SER A 220 6.33 -16.54 14.90
N ASN A 221 6.86 -15.35 15.16
CA ASN A 221 7.28 -14.95 16.50
C ASN A 221 6.08 -14.46 17.33
N SER A 222 5.74 -15.18 18.40
CA SER A 222 4.60 -14.85 19.28
C SER A 222 4.70 -13.46 19.94
N GLN A 223 5.91 -13.04 20.33
CA GLN A 223 6.12 -11.72 20.92
C GLN A 223 5.84 -10.62 19.89
N SER A 224 6.36 -10.75 18.68
CA SER A 224 6.11 -9.82 17.58
C SER A 224 4.61 -9.78 17.23
N ARG A 225 3.96 -10.95 17.13
CA ARG A 225 2.52 -11.04 16.89
C ARG A 225 1.71 -10.31 17.96
N ASN A 226 2.02 -10.56 19.23
CA ASN A 226 1.32 -9.90 20.33
C ASN A 226 1.54 -8.37 20.31
N MET A 227 2.77 -7.89 20.05
CA MET A 227 3.04 -6.46 19.91
C MET A 227 2.17 -5.77 18.85
N VAL A 228 1.99 -6.42 17.71
CA VAL A 228 1.12 -5.90 16.63
C VAL A 228 -0.33 -5.86 17.09
N LEU A 229 -0.85 -6.99 17.59
CA LEU A 229 -2.25 -7.11 18.01
C LEU A 229 -2.58 -6.16 19.18
N ASP A 230 -1.68 -6.04 20.16
CA ASP A 230 -1.88 -5.14 21.30
C ASP A 230 -1.88 -3.68 20.85
N ARG A 231 -0.98 -3.31 19.92
CA ARG A 231 -0.98 -1.96 19.36
C ARG A 231 -2.26 -1.64 18.59
N LEU A 232 -2.79 -2.57 17.81
CA LEU A 232 -4.06 -2.39 17.10
C LEU A 232 -5.24 -2.23 18.08
N LYS A 233 -5.25 -3.00 19.19
CA LYS A 233 -6.26 -2.86 20.27
C LYS A 233 -6.13 -1.54 21.01
N GLU A 234 -4.92 -1.09 21.33
CA GLU A 234 -4.67 0.21 21.97
C GLU A 234 -5.24 1.38 21.17
N THR A 235 -5.36 1.22 19.87
CA THR A 235 -5.93 2.22 18.94
C THR A 235 -7.42 2.03 18.69
N GLU A 236 -8.11 1.19 19.48
CA GLU A 236 -9.54 0.92 19.46
C GLU A 236 -10.08 0.42 18.11
N ARG A 237 -9.22 -0.24 17.32
CA ARG A 237 -9.63 -0.81 16.03
C ARG A 237 -10.22 -2.20 16.18
N GLU A 238 -11.29 -2.48 15.46
CA GLU A 238 -11.73 -3.86 15.27
C GLU A 238 -10.71 -4.64 14.44
N ILE A 239 -10.22 -5.77 14.97
CA ILE A 239 -9.24 -6.61 14.30
C ILE A 239 -9.98 -7.71 13.54
N ILE A 240 -9.79 -7.72 12.22
CA ILE A 240 -10.34 -8.73 11.33
C ILE A 240 -9.20 -9.68 10.94
N SER A 241 -9.14 -10.83 11.62
CA SER A 241 -8.15 -11.86 11.29
C SER A 241 -8.54 -12.58 10.00
N ILE A 242 -7.55 -12.77 9.12
CA ILE A 242 -7.65 -13.54 7.89
C ILE A 242 -6.69 -14.72 7.93
N SER A 243 -7.04 -15.81 7.22
CA SER A 243 -6.17 -16.97 7.08
C SER A 243 -5.04 -16.74 6.07
N ARG A 244 -4.03 -17.63 6.08
CA ARG A 244 -2.98 -17.63 5.05
C ARG A 244 -3.56 -17.80 3.64
N GLU A 245 -4.56 -18.64 3.48
CA GLU A 245 -5.27 -18.81 2.21
C GLU A 245 -5.92 -17.49 1.74
N GLN A 246 -6.59 -16.80 2.65
CA GLN A 246 -7.17 -15.48 2.36
C GLN A 246 -6.09 -14.44 2.04
N MET A 247 -4.97 -14.45 2.75
CA MET A 247 -3.82 -13.60 2.47
C MET A 247 -3.26 -13.86 1.05
N HIS A 248 -3.12 -15.12 0.64
CA HIS A 248 -2.71 -15.48 -0.73
C HIS A 248 -3.72 -15.04 -1.80
N ASN A 249 -4.96 -14.78 -1.41
CA ASN A 249 -5.98 -14.18 -2.24
C ASN A 249 -6.11 -12.67 -2.02
N PHE A 250 -5.06 -11.99 -1.55
CA PHE A 250 -4.97 -10.54 -1.34
C PHE A 250 -5.96 -9.96 -0.34
N ALA A 251 -6.61 -10.76 0.52
CA ALA A 251 -7.55 -10.24 1.52
C ALA A 251 -6.87 -9.35 2.59
N GLY A 252 -5.55 -9.34 2.69
CA GLY A 252 -4.78 -8.37 3.50
C GLY A 252 -4.62 -7.02 2.83
N ASN A 253 -4.79 -6.93 1.51
CA ASN A 253 -4.56 -5.72 0.71
C ASN A 253 -5.89 -4.99 0.44
N ILE A 254 -6.39 -4.29 1.45
CA ILE A 254 -7.67 -3.59 1.43
C ILE A 254 -7.43 -2.11 1.72
N ILE A 255 -8.20 -1.23 1.07
CA ILE A 255 -8.15 0.21 1.32
C ILE A 255 -9.54 0.74 1.71
N GLN A 256 -9.59 1.60 2.73
CA GLN A 256 -10.79 2.36 3.06
C GLN A 256 -10.65 3.78 2.49
N LEU A 257 -11.60 4.18 1.67
CA LEU A 257 -11.70 5.51 1.08
C LEU A 257 -13.03 6.18 1.46
N ARG A 258 -13.12 7.48 1.22
CA ARG A 258 -14.39 8.23 1.28
C ARG A 258 -14.55 9.08 0.04
N ASN A 259 -15.79 9.44 -0.28
CA ASN A 259 -16.08 10.45 -1.28
C ASN A 259 -16.19 11.86 -0.65
N LYS A 260 -16.50 12.84 -1.49
CA LYS A 260 -16.69 14.25 -1.06
C LYS A 260 -17.87 14.44 -0.10
N ASP A 261 -18.86 13.56 -0.18
CA ASP A 261 -20.06 13.59 0.67
C ASP A 261 -19.83 12.89 2.02
N GLY A 262 -18.63 12.32 2.22
CA GLY A 262 -18.25 11.62 3.44
C GLY A 262 -18.67 10.16 3.50
N GLU A 263 -19.27 9.61 2.43
CA GLU A 263 -19.59 8.18 2.35
C GLU A 263 -18.29 7.38 2.29
N LYS A 264 -18.24 6.31 3.07
CA LYS A 264 -17.06 5.44 3.19
C LYS A 264 -17.22 4.19 2.33
N PHE A 265 -16.10 3.76 1.76
CA PHE A 265 -15.98 2.56 0.93
C PHE A 265 -14.83 1.70 1.42
N VAL A 266 -15.06 0.40 1.48
CA VAL A 266 -14.02 -0.61 1.71
C VAL A 266 -13.77 -1.29 0.37
N ILE A 267 -12.61 -1.05 -0.21
CA ILE A 267 -12.29 -1.45 -1.59
C ILE A 267 -11.24 -2.55 -1.55
N MET A 268 -11.48 -3.58 -2.33
CA MET A 268 -10.60 -4.75 -2.47
C MET A 268 -10.73 -5.35 -3.87
N SER A 269 -9.85 -6.26 -4.23
CA SER A 269 -10.01 -7.02 -5.47
C SER A 269 -11.16 -8.03 -5.36
N GLU A 270 -11.71 -8.44 -6.49
CA GLU A 270 -12.73 -9.50 -6.54
C GLU A 270 -12.20 -10.81 -5.97
N ARG A 271 -10.95 -11.15 -6.25
CA ARG A 271 -10.26 -12.33 -5.68
C ARG A 271 -10.20 -12.28 -4.16
N ALA A 272 -9.85 -11.14 -3.59
CA ALA A 272 -9.89 -10.93 -2.15
C ALA A 272 -11.31 -11.10 -1.60
N TYR A 273 -12.29 -10.43 -2.21
CA TYR A 273 -13.69 -10.51 -1.81
C TYR A 273 -14.24 -11.95 -1.80
N MET A 274 -13.97 -12.70 -2.86
CA MET A 274 -14.43 -14.09 -2.99
C MET A 274 -13.78 -15.05 -1.98
N SER A 275 -12.62 -14.70 -1.44
CA SER A 275 -11.94 -15.49 -0.40
C SER A 275 -12.49 -15.25 1.01
N LEU A 276 -13.23 -14.16 1.21
CA LEU A 276 -13.73 -13.76 2.52
C LEU A 276 -14.97 -14.57 2.92
N ARG A 277 -15.08 -14.83 4.22
CA ARG A 277 -16.29 -15.42 4.81
C ARG A 277 -17.41 -14.37 4.93
N ALA A 278 -18.64 -14.84 4.93
CA ALA A 278 -19.81 -13.97 5.04
C ALA A 278 -19.83 -13.12 6.34
N ASP A 279 -19.28 -13.63 7.44
CA ASP A 279 -19.13 -12.88 8.69
C ASP A 279 -18.14 -11.73 8.56
N GLN A 280 -16.98 -11.95 7.89
CA GLN A 280 -15.99 -10.92 7.62
C GLN A 280 -16.55 -9.81 6.71
N ILE A 281 -17.26 -10.18 5.64
CA ILE A 281 -17.92 -9.20 4.75
C ILE A 281 -18.93 -8.34 5.52
N LYS A 282 -19.71 -8.93 6.46
CA LYS A 282 -20.63 -8.17 7.31
C LYS A 282 -19.91 -7.17 8.21
N ILE A 283 -18.74 -7.53 8.73
CA ILE A 283 -17.92 -6.61 9.54
C ILE A 283 -17.47 -5.43 8.68
N PHE A 284 -16.94 -5.68 7.49
CA PHE A 284 -16.55 -4.60 6.57
C PHE A 284 -17.69 -3.66 6.22
N ALA A 285 -18.91 -4.18 6.05
CA ALA A 285 -20.10 -3.40 5.73
C ALA A 285 -20.51 -2.42 6.85
N ASN A 286 -20.07 -2.63 8.09
CA ASN A 286 -20.25 -1.67 9.18
C ASN A 286 -19.39 -0.41 9.01
N TYR A 287 -18.29 -0.51 8.26
CA TYR A 287 -17.30 0.55 8.12
C TYR A 287 -17.35 1.26 6.77
N GLY A 288 -18.16 0.80 5.86
CA GLY A 288 -18.35 1.40 4.54
C GLY A 288 -18.97 0.42 3.55
N LYS A 289 -19.42 0.95 2.42
CA LYS A 289 -19.91 0.10 1.33
C LYS A 289 -18.74 -0.74 0.80
N VAL A 290 -18.91 -2.05 0.80
CA VAL A 290 -17.89 -2.97 0.25
C VAL A 290 -17.96 -2.92 -1.27
N VAL A 291 -16.81 -2.64 -1.90
CA VAL A 291 -16.66 -2.53 -3.35
C VAL A 291 -15.54 -3.47 -3.78
N SER A 292 -15.85 -4.41 -4.66
CA SER A 292 -14.85 -5.29 -5.29
C SER A 292 -14.59 -4.85 -6.72
N VAL A 293 -13.33 -4.95 -7.14
CA VAL A 293 -12.89 -4.64 -8.50
C VAL A 293 -12.16 -5.86 -9.09
N SER A 294 -12.42 -6.15 -10.37
CA SER A 294 -11.83 -7.32 -11.03
C SER A 294 -10.53 -6.92 -11.69
N ILE A 295 -9.41 -7.45 -11.20
CA ILE A 295 -8.06 -7.14 -11.68
C ILE A 295 -7.17 -8.40 -11.82
N PRO A 296 -7.70 -9.50 -12.39
CA PRO A 296 -6.98 -10.78 -12.37
C PRO A 296 -5.65 -10.76 -13.11
N THR A 297 -5.52 -9.96 -14.18
CA THR A 297 -4.26 -9.86 -14.93
C THR A 297 -3.20 -9.12 -14.11
N ILE A 298 -3.59 -7.99 -13.49
CA ILE A 298 -2.68 -7.21 -12.64
C ILE A 298 -2.20 -8.05 -11.45
N GLU A 299 -3.11 -8.76 -10.78
CA GLU A 299 -2.76 -9.64 -9.65
C GLU A 299 -1.87 -10.83 -10.04
N ASN A 300 -2.09 -11.42 -11.21
CA ASN A 300 -1.33 -12.60 -11.63
C ASN A 300 0.06 -12.28 -12.16
N VAL A 301 0.27 -11.07 -12.69
CA VAL A 301 1.55 -10.68 -13.32
C VAL A 301 2.48 -10.02 -12.30
N ALA A 302 1.95 -9.21 -11.41
CA ALA A 302 2.77 -8.37 -10.54
C ALA A 302 2.27 -8.29 -9.09
N GLY A 303 1.25 -9.05 -8.73
CA GLY A 303 0.65 -9.11 -7.39
C GLY A 303 1.41 -9.99 -6.39
#